data_f9fc9d41b1489e030a8bed7340dff67a
#
_entry.id   f9fc9d41b1489e030a8bed7340dff67a
#
_cell.length_a   1.000
_cell.length_b   1.000
_cell.length_c   1.000
_cell.angle_alpha   90.00
_cell.angle_beta   90.00
_cell.angle_gamma   90.00
#
_symmetry.space_group_name_H-M   'P 1'
#
loop_
_entity.id
_entity.type
_entity.pdbx_description
1 polymer ?
#
loop_
_entity_poly.entity_id
_entity_poly.type
_entity_poly.pdbx_seq_one_letter_code
_entity_poly.pdbx_strand_id
1 'polypeptide(L)'
;MRTLVEDYDIVVVGAGHAGCEAALAGARLGLNTVMFTVSVDSIALMPCNPNVGGSSKGHLVRELDALGGEMGKNIDKTFIQSKMLNCSKGPAVHSLRAQADKQAYSNEMRKTLENTPNLTIKQGEVTKLLVEDGKITGVKTYSGATYNCKAVVLCTGTYLKARCIYGDVSNYTGPNGLQAANYLTDSLKELGIEMFRFKTGTPARIAGNTIDYSKMEEQFGDERVVPFSFSTNPEDVQIEQKSCWLTYTNEKTHEIIRANLDRSPLYSGMIEGTGPRYCPSIEDKVVRFADKNRHQVFIEPEGLYTNEMYIGGMSSSLPEDVQEEMYHSVPGLEHAKIVKNAYAIEYDCIDPTALALTLGAKDVPGLFFAGQLNGSSGYEAVSYTHLRAHETLANL
;
A
#
# COMPACT_ATOMS: atom_id res chain seq x y z
N MET A 1 -38.03 8.46 -9.11
CA MET A 1 -36.82 9.13 -8.57
C MET A 1 -35.89 9.45 -9.74
N ARG A 2 -35.37 10.69 -9.81
CA ARG A 2 -34.31 10.98 -10.80
C ARG A 2 -33.00 10.37 -10.29
N THR A 3 -32.39 9.49 -11.07
CA THR A 3 -31.07 8.94 -10.80
C THR A 3 -30.04 9.88 -11.41
N LEU A 4 -28.96 10.20 -10.68
CA LEU A 4 -27.84 10.97 -11.20
C LEU A 4 -27.15 10.15 -12.31
N VAL A 5 -26.93 10.77 -13.46
CA VAL A 5 -26.15 10.22 -14.59
C VAL A 5 -25.14 11.28 -15.01
N GLU A 6 -23.88 10.91 -15.08
CA GLU A 6 -22.77 11.75 -15.54
C GLU A 6 -21.92 11.00 -16.54
N ASP A 7 -21.24 11.72 -17.44
CA ASP A 7 -20.42 11.17 -18.52
C ASP A 7 -18.95 11.56 -18.33
N TYR A 8 -18.06 10.57 -18.45
CA TYR A 8 -16.61 10.70 -18.39
C TYR A 8 -15.94 9.88 -19.48
N ASP A 9 -14.67 10.15 -19.76
CA ASP A 9 -13.89 9.25 -20.61
C ASP A 9 -13.38 8.06 -19.82
N ILE A 10 -12.90 8.32 -18.59
CA ILE A 10 -12.29 7.32 -17.71
C ILE A 10 -12.89 7.40 -16.31
N VAL A 11 -13.18 6.23 -15.73
CA VAL A 11 -13.49 6.06 -14.31
C VAL A 11 -12.35 5.29 -13.64
N VAL A 12 -11.76 5.86 -12.59
CA VAL A 12 -10.76 5.21 -11.73
C VAL A 12 -11.40 4.83 -10.40
N VAL A 13 -11.29 3.58 -9.99
CA VAL A 13 -11.88 3.07 -8.75
C VAL A 13 -10.80 2.75 -7.72
N GLY A 14 -10.68 3.58 -6.71
CA GLY A 14 -9.67 3.53 -5.66
C GLY A 14 -8.66 4.67 -5.79
N ALA A 15 -8.34 5.31 -4.66
CA ALA A 15 -7.41 6.43 -4.55
C ALA A 15 -6.14 6.08 -3.75
N GLY A 16 -5.72 4.81 -3.78
CA GLY A 16 -4.39 4.40 -3.36
C GLY A 16 -3.33 4.84 -4.39
N HIS A 17 -2.08 4.44 -4.19
CA HIS A 17 -0.96 4.86 -5.06
C HIS A 17 -1.23 4.58 -6.55
N ALA A 18 -1.73 3.38 -6.88
CA ALA A 18 -2.08 3.03 -8.25
C ALA A 18 -3.18 3.94 -8.83
N GLY A 19 -4.24 4.19 -8.06
CA GLY A 19 -5.34 5.01 -8.51
C GLY A 19 -4.97 6.48 -8.68
N CYS A 20 -4.11 7.02 -7.81
CA CYS A 20 -3.60 8.39 -7.96
C CYS A 20 -2.82 8.56 -9.28
N GLU A 21 -1.91 7.64 -9.56
CA GLU A 21 -1.16 7.67 -10.82
C GLU A 21 -2.09 7.51 -12.03
N ALA A 22 -3.14 6.64 -11.94
CA ALA A 22 -4.14 6.46 -12.99
C ALA A 22 -4.90 7.71 -13.32
N ALA A 23 -5.40 8.29 -12.29
CA ALA A 23 -6.23 9.47 -12.43
C ALA A 23 -5.43 10.65 -13.00
N LEU A 24 -4.20 10.86 -12.47
CA LEU A 24 -3.31 11.91 -12.95
C LEU A 24 -2.97 11.73 -14.43
N ALA A 25 -2.71 10.51 -14.84
CA ALA A 25 -2.32 10.30 -16.20
C ALA A 25 -3.49 10.44 -17.18
N GLY A 26 -4.66 9.88 -16.89
CA GLY A 26 -5.85 10.10 -17.71
C GLY A 26 -6.13 11.58 -17.90
N ALA A 27 -6.11 12.33 -16.80
CA ALA A 27 -6.34 13.77 -16.81
C ALA A 27 -5.25 14.57 -17.57
N ARG A 28 -3.98 14.20 -17.41
CA ARG A 28 -2.85 14.83 -18.12
C ARG A 28 -2.84 14.55 -19.63
N LEU A 29 -3.43 13.45 -20.05
CA LEU A 29 -3.69 13.14 -21.46
C LEU A 29 -4.89 13.93 -22.03
N GLY A 30 -5.54 14.77 -21.23
CA GLY A 30 -6.68 15.59 -21.65
C GLY A 30 -8.02 14.87 -21.58
N LEU A 31 -8.07 13.67 -21.00
CA LEU A 31 -9.31 12.89 -20.87
C LEU A 31 -10.10 13.33 -19.64
N ASN A 32 -11.42 13.47 -19.78
CA ASN A 32 -12.31 13.76 -18.66
C ASN A 32 -12.37 12.55 -17.72
N THR A 33 -11.71 12.67 -16.57
CA THR A 33 -11.46 11.56 -15.65
C THR A 33 -12.17 11.77 -14.33
N VAL A 34 -12.83 10.74 -13.80
CA VAL A 34 -13.34 10.72 -12.42
C VAL A 34 -12.67 9.62 -11.61
N MET A 35 -12.23 9.97 -10.39
CA MET A 35 -11.66 9.02 -9.44
C MET A 35 -12.58 8.84 -8.24
N PHE A 36 -12.94 7.59 -7.93
CA PHE A 36 -13.73 7.23 -6.76
C PHE A 36 -12.86 6.73 -5.61
N THR A 37 -13.19 7.13 -4.40
CA THR A 37 -12.60 6.62 -3.16
C THR A 37 -13.66 6.43 -2.09
N VAL A 38 -13.47 5.47 -1.18
CA VAL A 38 -14.35 5.29 -0.01
C VAL A 38 -14.20 6.44 1.00
N SER A 39 -13.04 7.11 1.00
CA SER A 39 -12.79 8.31 1.80
C SER A 39 -11.76 9.20 1.11
N VAL A 40 -12.09 10.47 0.92
CA VAL A 40 -11.16 11.47 0.36
C VAL A 40 -9.98 11.75 1.32
N ASP A 41 -10.16 11.50 2.61
CA ASP A 41 -9.12 11.69 3.62
C ASP A 41 -8.12 10.51 3.66
N SER A 42 -8.35 9.47 2.84
CA SER A 42 -7.46 8.32 2.68
C SER A 42 -6.76 8.25 1.33
N ILE A 43 -6.76 9.35 0.57
CA ILE A 43 -6.01 9.45 -0.70
C ILE A 43 -4.52 9.21 -0.45
N ALA A 44 -3.89 8.34 -1.25
CA ALA A 44 -2.50 7.94 -1.11
C ALA A 44 -2.10 7.50 0.30
N LEU A 45 -3.04 6.95 1.07
CA LEU A 45 -2.78 6.45 2.41
C LEU A 45 -1.67 5.39 2.39
N MET A 46 -0.76 5.48 3.35
CA MET A 46 0.31 4.51 3.58
C MET A 46 -0.05 3.64 4.81
N PRO A 47 -0.94 2.65 4.68
CA PRO A 47 -1.47 1.93 5.85
C PRO A 47 -0.47 0.95 6.46
N CYS A 48 0.57 0.57 5.73
CA CYS A 48 1.65 -0.28 6.19
C CYS A 48 2.89 0.56 6.51
N ASN A 49 4.03 0.29 5.86
CA ASN A 49 5.29 0.96 6.13
C ASN A 49 5.26 2.46 5.76
N PRO A 50 5.98 3.30 6.53
CA PRO A 50 6.05 4.73 6.28
C PRO A 50 7.18 5.11 5.31
N ASN A 51 7.42 4.33 4.28
CA ASN A 51 8.53 4.61 3.37
C ASN A 51 8.22 4.29 1.90
N VAL A 52 8.96 4.96 1.01
CA VAL A 52 8.95 4.77 -0.44
C VAL A 52 10.35 4.35 -0.88
N GLY A 53 10.43 3.40 -1.79
CA GLY A 53 11.68 2.88 -2.34
C GLY A 53 12.27 1.74 -1.50
N GLY A 54 13.58 1.64 -1.52
CA GLY A 54 14.30 0.51 -0.94
C GLY A 54 14.77 -0.49 -1.99
N SER A 55 15.41 -1.58 -1.55
CA SER A 55 15.99 -2.59 -2.44
C SER A 55 14.96 -3.13 -3.43
N SER A 56 15.28 -3.08 -4.71
CA SER A 56 14.42 -3.49 -5.85
C SER A 56 13.13 -2.70 -6.02
N LYS A 57 12.94 -1.61 -5.27
CA LYS A 57 11.75 -0.76 -5.32
C LYS A 57 12.07 0.69 -5.72
N GLY A 58 13.20 1.24 -5.25
CA GLY A 58 13.63 2.59 -5.60
C GLY A 58 13.80 2.81 -7.11
N HIS A 59 14.22 1.77 -7.83
CA HIS A 59 14.30 1.79 -9.29
C HIS A 59 12.92 1.99 -9.94
N LEU A 60 11.89 1.29 -9.44
CA LEU A 60 10.51 1.41 -9.95
C LEU A 60 9.99 2.84 -9.81
N VAL A 61 10.29 3.51 -8.69
CA VAL A 61 9.88 4.91 -8.49
C VAL A 61 10.55 5.84 -9.52
N ARG A 62 11.83 5.61 -9.82
CA ARG A 62 12.54 6.38 -10.83
C ARG A 62 12.06 6.12 -12.25
N GLU A 63 11.75 4.87 -12.57
CA GLU A 63 11.13 4.52 -13.85
C GLU A 63 9.74 5.15 -13.99
N LEU A 64 8.95 5.12 -12.91
CA LEU A 64 7.66 5.78 -12.83
C LEU A 64 7.79 7.30 -13.07
N ASP A 65 8.73 7.95 -12.41
CA ASP A 65 8.99 9.38 -12.56
C ASP A 65 9.42 9.75 -13.99
N ALA A 66 10.31 8.95 -14.60
CA ALA A 66 10.75 9.13 -15.98
C ALA A 66 9.59 9.08 -17.00
N LEU A 67 8.52 8.39 -16.66
CA LEU A 67 7.29 8.31 -17.46
C LEU A 67 6.24 9.36 -17.06
N GLY A 68 6.59 10.30 -16.18
CA GLY A 68 5.72 11.41 -15.77
C GLY A 68 4.87 11.14 -14.51
N GLY A 69 5.14 10.05 -13.77
CA GLY A 69 4.47 9.73 -12.51
C GLY A 69 4.69 10.76 -11.42
N GLU A 70 3.91 10.67 -10.36
CA GLU A 70 3.88 11.67 -9.28
C GLU A 70 4.56 11.19 -7.99
N MET A 71 4.68 9.89 -7.75
CA MET A 71 5.21 9.34 -6.50
C MET A 71 6.60 9.89 -6.15
N GLY A 72 7.50 9.99 -7.13
CA GLY A 72 8.85 10.53 -6.95
C GLY A 72 8.84 11.98 -6.50
N LYS A 73 8.03 12.82 -7.15
CA LYS A 73 7.87 14.25 -6.81
C LYS A 73 7.21 14.44 -5.46
N ASN A 74 6.22 13.60 -5.14
CA ASN A 74 5.47 13.68 -3.90
C ASN A 74 6.34 13.29 -2.69
N ILE A 75 7.14 12.23 -2.81
CA ILE A 75 8.04 11.82 -1.72
C ILE A 75 9.18 12.82 -1.52
N ASP A 76 9.72 13.44 -2.58
CA ASP A 76 10.77 14.45 -2.48
C ASP A 76 10.34 15.70 -1.69
N LYS A 77 9.03 15.98 -1.62
CA LYS A 77 8.46 17.08 -0.83
C LYS A 77 8.12 16.71 0.61
N THR A 78 8.02 15.41 0.91
CA THR A 78 7.36 14.94 2.14
C THR A 78 8.16 13.90 2.92
N PHE A 79 9.38 13.60 2.48
CA PHE A 79 10.26 12.70 3.23
C PHE A 79 10.80 13.37 4.51
N ILE A 80 11.14 12.55 5.48
CA ILE A 80 11.78 12.96 6.74
C ILE A 80 13.15 12.32 6.94
N GLN A 81 13.48 11.30 6.14
CA GLN A 81 14.81 10.71 6.03
C GLN A 81 14.98 10.11 4.64
N SER A 82 16.18 10.21 4.08
CA SER A 82 16.55 9.55 2.83
C SER A 82 17.88 8.81 2.97
N LYS A 83 17.96 7.63 2.34
CA LYS A 83 19.16 6.80 2.38
C LYS A 83 19.34 6.02 1.08
N MET A 84 20.55 6.00 0.55
CA MET A 84 20.96 5.10 -0.52
C MET A 84 21.33 3.74 0.06
N LEU A 85 20.59 2.72 -0.27
CA LEU A 85 20.85 1.35 0.16
C LEU A 85 21.83 0.65 -0.79
N ASN A 86 22.50 -0.39 -0.27
CA ASN A 86 23.44 -1.25 -1.01
C ASN A 86 24.67 -0.53 -1.58
N CYS A 87 25.11 0.58 -0.99
CA CYS A 87 26.29 1.33 -1.44
C CYS A 87 27.60 0.52 -1.43
N SER A 88 27.67 -0.52 -0.58
CA SER A 88 28.80 -1.47 -0.56
C SER A 88 28.83 -2.46 -1.73
N LYS A 89 27.78 -2.48 -2.55
CA LYS A 89 27.63 -3.33 -3.74
C LYS A 89 27.79 -2.48 -5.00
N GLY A 90 27.79 -3.10 -6.17
CA GLY A 90 27.89 -2.36 -7.44
C GLY A 90 26.72 -1.38 -7.67
N PRO A 91 26.94 -0.30 -8.46
CA PRO A 91 25.95 0.77 -8.68
C PRO A 91 24.58 0.27 -9.21
N ALA A 92 24.55 -0.85 -9.93
CA ALA A 92 23.32 -1.42 -10.47
C ALA A 92 22.29 -1.84 -9.39
N VAL A 93 22.71 -1.99 -8.14
CA VAL A 93 21.83 -2.36 -7.01
C VAL A 93 21.68 -1.23 -5.98
N HIS A 94 22.29 -0.07 -6.21
CA HIS A 94 22.05 1.13 -5.39
C HIS A 94 20.57 1.48 -5.46
N SER A 95 19.94 1.69 -4.32
CA SER A 95 18.50 1.85 -4.26
C SER A 95 18.11 2.90 -3.25
N LEU A 96 17.47 3.97 -3.71
CA LEU A 96 16.96 5.02 -2.82
C LEU A 96 15.83 4.48 -1.95
N ARG A 97 15.82 4.91 -0.70
CA ARG A 97 14.72 4.73 0.26
C ARG A 97 14.49 6.02 1.00
N ALA A 98 13.27 6.50 1.01
CA ALA A 98 12.86 7.65 1.78
C ALA A 98 11.80 7.26 2.82
N GLN A 99 12.02 7.70 4.06
CA GLN A 99 11.04 7.67 5.13
C GLN A 99 10.08 8.83 4.93
N ALA A 100 8.79 8.56 4.83
CA ALA A 100 7.78 9.58 4.60
C ALA A 100 7.20 10.12 5.91
N ASP A 101 6.88 11.41 5.94
CA ASP A 101 5.77 11.88 6.78
C ASP A 101 4.47 11.45 6.09
N LYS A 102 3.80 10.43 6.63
CA LYS A 102 2.62 9.84 6.00
C LYS A 102 1.47 10.83 5.77
N GLN A 103 1.27 11.73 6.74
CA GLN A 103 0.19 12.72 6.64
C GLN A 103 0.51 13.77 5.59
N ALA A 104 1.75 14.28 5.60
CA ALA A 104 2.21 15.22 4.60
C ALA A 104 2.15 14.61 3.19
N TYR A 105 2.57 13.33 3.05
CA TYR A 105 2.53 12.62 1.77
C TYR A 105 1.11 12.49 1.21
N SER A 106 0.15 12.10 2.04
CA SER A 106 -1.26 12.00 1.66
C SER A 106 -1.84 13.37 1.28
N ASN A 107 -1.56 14.40 2.09
CA ASN A 107 -2.06 15.75 1.86
C ASN A 107 -1.49 16.37 0.58
N GLU A 108 -0.19 16.20 0.30
CA GLU A 108 0.43 16.74 -0.90
C GLU A 108 -0.07 16.02 -2.17
N MET A 109 -0.25 14.69 -2.13
CA MET A 109 -0.85 13.95 -3.24
C MET A 109 -2.30 14.41 -3.50
N ARG A 110 -3.10 14.56 -2.44
CA ARG A 110 -4.46 15.07 -2.55
C ARG A 110 -4.50 16.46 -3.19
N LYS A 111 -3.63 17.36 -2.74
CA LYS A 111 -3.50 18.70 -3.31
C LYS A 111 -3.14 18.66 -4.80
N THR A 112 -2.24 17.79 -5.20
CA THR A 112 -1.88 17.59 -6.62
C THR A 112 -3.08 17.14 -7.43
N LEU A 113 -3.82 16.14 -6.95
CA LEU A 113 -5.00 15.61 -7.63
C LEU A 113 -6.11 16.68 -7.76
N GLU A 114 -6.43 17.38 -6.67
CA GLU A 114 -7.48 18.41 -6.63
C GLU A 114 -7.19 19.60 -7.56
N ASN A 115 -5.91 19.88 -7.85
CA ASN A 115 -5.50 20.97 -8.74
C ASN A 115 -5.17 20.51 -10.18
N THR A 116 -5.41 19.23 -10.50
CA THR A 116 -5.16 18.71 -11.85
C THR A 116 -6.38 18.97 -12.74
N PRO A 117 -6.24 19.70 -13.87
CA PRO A 117 -7.34 19.88 -14.83
C PRO A 117 -7.87 18.54 -15.34
N ASN A 118 -9.14 18.51 -15.74
CA ASN A 118 -9.85 17.33 -16.24
C ASN A 118 -9.99 16.17 -15.24
N LEU A 119 -9.68 16.37 -13.95
CA LEU A 119 -9.84 15.37 -12.90
C LEU A 119 -10.93 15.77 -11.90
N THR A 120 -11.89 14.89 -11.73
CA THR A 120 -12.92 14.98 -10.69
C THR A 120 -12.67 13.90 -9.64
N ILE A 121 -12.74 14.28 -8.35
CA ILE A 121 -12.63 13.33 -7.24
C ILE A 121 -14.00 13.20 -6.58
N LYS A 122 -14.45 11.96 -6.38
CA LYS A 122 -15.73 11.67 -5.72
C LYS A 122 -15.56 10.65 -4.59
N GLN A 123 -16.14 10.97 -3.44
CA GLN A 123 -16.27 9.96 -2.37
C GLN A 123 -17.50 9.10 -2.64
N GLY A 124 -17.29 7.80 -2.73
CA GLY A 124 -18.35 6.82 -2.93
C GLY A 124 -17.79 5.44 -3.28
N GLU A 125 -18.57 4.41 -2.95
CA GLU A 125 -18.26 3.04 -3.31
C GLU A 125 -18.87 2.72 -4.68
N VAL A 126 -18.03 2.27 -5.62
CA VAL A 126 -18.47 1.67 -6.89
C VAL A 126 -18.83 0.21 -6.62
N THR A 127 -20.05 -0.16 -6.95
CA THR A 127 -20.61 -1.48 -6.62
C THR A 127 -20.85 -2.37 -7.82
N LYS A 128 -20.96 -1.76 -9.02
CA LYS A 128 -21.26 -2.51 -10.24
C LYS A 128 -20.57 -1.91 -11.46
N LEU A 129 -20.08 -2.79 -12.34
CA LEU A 129 -19.64 -2.47 -13.69
C LEU A 129 -20.82 -2.58 -14.65
N LEU A 130 -20.96 -1.63 -15.56
CA LEU A 130 -21.97 -1.64 -16.61
C LEU A 130 -21.31 -2.08 -17.90
N VAL A 131 -21.88 -3.11 -18.52
CA VAL A 131 -21.36 -3.73 -19.75
C VAL A 131 -22.50 -3.88 -20.75
N GLU A 132 -22.28 -3.44 -21.97
CA GLU A 132 -23.18 -3.63 -23.12
C GLU A 132 -22.37 -4.26 -24.27
N ASP A 133 -22.91 -5.25 -24.91
CA ASP A 133 -22.26 -5.99 -25.99
C ASP A 133 -20.84 -6.48 -25.63
N GLY A 134 -20.65 -6.90 -24.36
CA GLY A 134 -19.37 -7.38 -23.84
C GLY A 134 -18.33 -6.29 -23.54
N LYS A 135 -18.63 -4.99 -23.70
CA LYS A 135 -17.73 -3.86 -23.50
C LYS A 135 -18.19 -2.99 -22.33
N ILE A 136 -17.24 -2.43 -21.58
CA ILE A 136 -17.53 -1.43 -20.52
C ILE A 136 -18.26 -0.23 -21.12
N THR A 137 -19.33 0.19 -20.43
CA THR A 137 -20.09 1.42 -20.74
C THR A 137 -20.19 2.34 -19.52
N GLY A 138 -19.81 1.88 -18.32
CA GLY A 138 -19.86 2.71 -17.12
C GLY A 138 -19.76 1.95 -15.83
N VAL A 139 -20.07 2.67 -14.74
CA VAL A 139 -20.14 2.10 -13.39
C VAL A 139 -21.38 2.61 -12.65
N LYS A 140 -21.78 1.85 -11.62
CA LYS A 140 -22.83 2.26 -10.68
C LYS A 140 -22.29 2.31 -9.27
N THR A 141 -22.66 3.36 -8.53
CA THR A 141 -22.27 3.51 -7.12
C THR A 141 -23.31 2.92 -6.18
N TYR A 142 -22.92 2.73 -4.93
CA TYR A 142 -23.82 2.25 -3.86
C TYR A 142 -25.05 3.15 -3.69
N SER A 143 -24.92 4.46 -3.86
CA SER A 143 -26.04 5.41 -3.85
C SER A 143 -26.98 5.32 -5.04
N GLY A 144 -26.65 4.48 -6.03
CA GLY A 144 -27.46 4.25 -7.24
C GLY A 144 -27.15 5.18 -8.41
N ALA A 145 -26.20 6.12 -8.28
CA ALA A 145 -25.78 6.97 -9.38
C ALA A 145 -25.03 6.16 -10.46
N THR A 146 -25.19 6.57 -11.71
CA THR A 146 -24.54 5.97 -12.89
C THR A 146 -23.51 6.95 -13.46
N TYR A 147 -22.35 6.43 -13.82
CA TYR A 147 -21.27 7.16 -14.47
C TYR A 147 -20.88 6.43 -15.73
N ASN A 148 -21.29 6.96 -16.87
CA ASN A 148 -20.95 6.41 -18.15
C ASN A 148 -19.48 6.69 -18.48
N CYS A 149 -18.78 5.75 -19.10
CA CYS A 149 -17.39 5.95 -19.49
C CYS A 149 -16.97 4.98 -20.61
N LYS A 150 -15.85 5.28 -21.25
CA LYS A 150 -15.22 4.43 -22.25
C LYS A 150 -14.31 3.38 -21.61
N ALA A 151 -13.74 3.71 -20.43
CA ALA A 151 -12.84 2.81 -19.71
C ALA A 151 -12.98 2.93 -18.20
N VAL A 152 -12.78 1.80 -17.51
CA VAL A 152 -12.71 1.69 -16.05
C VAL A 152 -11.36 1.12 -15.66
N VAL A 153 -10.67 1.79 -14.72
CA VAL A 153 -9.42 1.29 -14.12
C VAL A 153 -9.68 0.95 -12.66
N LEU A 154 -9.59 -0.33 -12.31
CA LEU A 154 -9.78 -0.82 -10.96
C LEU A 154 -8.46 -0.83 -10.18
N CYS A 155 -8.42 -0.04 -9.11
CA CYS A 155 -7.26 0.16 -8.23
C CYS A 155 -7.64 -0.06 -6.76
N THR A 156 -8.40 -1.11 -6.46
CA THR A 156 -9.06 -1.34 -5.17
C THR A 156 -8.11 -1.73 -4.03
N GLY A 157 -6.84 -1.97 -4.34
CA GLY A 157 -5.81 -2.25 -3.33
C GLY A 157 -6.17 -3.45 -2.45
N THR A 158 -6.20 -3.23 -1.14
CA THR A 158 -6.53 -4.24 -0.13
C THR A 158 -7.96 -4.11 0.41
N TYR A 159 -8.86 -3.40 -0.29
CA TYR A 159 -10.19 -3.07 0.23
C TYR A 159 -11.31 -4.01 -0.23
N LEU A 160 -11.08 -4.77 -1.32
CA LEU A 160 -12.13 -5.61 -1.90
C LEU A 160 -12.40 -6.83 -1.01
N LYS A 161 -13.60 -6.89 -0.42
CA LYS A 161 -13.99 -7.85 0.63
C LYS A 161 -12.92 -8.01 1.72
N ALA A 162 -12.37 -6.87 2.16
CA ALA A 162 -11.28 -6.82 3.12
C ALA A 162 -11.68 -7.36 4.49
N ARG A 163 -10.74 -8.08 5.14
CA ARG A 163 -10.88 -8.60 6.49
C ARG A 163 -9.55 -8.46 7.22
N CYS A 164 -9.51 -7.67 8.30
CA CYS A 164 -8.36 -7.54 9.20
C CYS A 164 -8.45 -8.57 10.32
N ILE A 165 -7.37 -9.33 10.55
CA ILE A 165 -7.36 -10.51 11.42
C ILE A 165 -6.17 -10.46 12.38
N TYR A 166 -6.42 -10.69 13.67
CA TYR A 166 -5.39 -10.92 14.69
C TYR A 166 -5.97 -11.82 15.80
N GLY A 167 -5.26 -12.88 16.18
CA GLY A 167 -5.82 -13.93 17.03
C GLY A 167 -7.16 -14.42 16.50
N ASP A 168 -8.15 -14.55 17.35
CA ASP A 168 -9.50 -15.00 16.99
C ASP A 168 -10.42 -13.87 16.48
N VAL A 169 -9.88 -12.63 16.32
CA VAL A 169 -10.67 -11.47 15.94
C VAL A 169 -10.61 -11.26 14.44
N SER A 170 -11.77 -11.12 13.82
CA SER A 170 -11.96 -10.76 12.41
C SER A 170 -12.78 -9.48 12.28
N ASN A 171 -12.17 -8.42 11.80
CA ASN A 171 -12.84 -7.15 11.50
C ASN A 171 -13.03 -7.02 9.99
N TYR A 172 -14.27 -6.94 9.52
CA TYR A 172 -14.61 -6.81 8.09
C TYR A 172 -14.46 -5.35 7.64
N THR A 173 -13.25 -4.85 7.74
CA THR A 173 -12.85 -3.49 7.36
C THR A 173 -11.61 -3.52 6.48
N GLY A 174 -11.37 -2.44 5.76
CA GLY A 174 -10.06 -2.14 5.18
C GLY A 174 -9.05 -1.70 6.27
N PRO A 175 -7.83 -1.32 5.86
CA PRO A 175 -6.80 -0.82 6.76
C PRO A 175 -7.29 0.36 7.61
N ASN A 176 -6.79 0.48 8.84
CA ASN A 176 -7.12 1.57 9.78
C ASN A 176 -8.62 1.72 10.08
N GLY A 177 -9.41 0.63 9.98
CA GLY A 177 -10.85 0.66 10.23
C GLY A 177 -11.69 1.33 9.14
N LEU A 178 -11.09 1.65 8.00
CA LEU A 178 -11.83 2.19 6.86
C LEU A 178 -12.81 1.15 6.27
N GLN A 179 -13.87 1.64 5.65
CA GLN A 179 -14.88 0.77 5.05
C GLN A 179 -14.27 -0.15 3.99
N ALA A 180 -14.60 -1.45 4.03
CA ALA A 180 -14.28 -2.39 2.97
C ALA A 180 -15.23 -2.20 1.77
N ALA A 181 -14.76 -2.48 0.56
CA ALA A 181 -15.56 -2.52 -0.65
C ALA A 181 -16.15 -3.93 -0.83
N ASN A 182 -17.43 -4.10 -0.58
CA ASN A 182 -18.01 -5.43 -0.44
C ASN A 182 -18.78 -5.94 -1.67
N TYR A 183 -19.11 -5.07 -2.62
CA TYR A 183 -20.07 -5.40 -3.68
C TYR A 183 -19.43 -5.63 -5.05
N LEU A 184 -18.31 -4.98 -5.35
CA LEU A 184 -17.70 -5.02 -6.69
C LEU A 184 -17.20 -6.41 -7.09
N THR A 185 -16.79 -7.24 -6.13
CA THR A 185 -16.36 -8.63 -6.39
C THR A 185 -17.44 -9.43 -7.11
N ASP A 186 -18.69 -9.27 -6.72
CA ASP A 186 -19.79 -10.03 -7.33
C ASP A 186 -20.01 -9.59 -8.77
N SER A 187 -19.90 -8.29 -9.06
CA SER A 187 -19.93 -7.77 -10.42
C SER A 187 -18.77 -8.28 -11.30
N LEU A 188 -17.56 -8.46 -10.73
CA LEU A 188 -16.43 -9.05 -11.46
C LEU A 188 -16.66 -10.52 -11.77
N LYS A 189 -17.20 -11.29 -10.83
CA LYS A 189 -17.56 -12.69 -11.04
C LYS A 189 -18.65 -12.87 -12.10
N GLU A 190 -19.67 -11.98 -12.12
CA GLU A 190 -20.69 -11.96 -13.17
C GLU A 190 -20.09 -11.79 -14.59
N LEU A 191 -18.93 -11.12 -14.70
CA LEU A 191 -18.19 -10.94 -15.94
C LEU A 191 -17.19 -12.08 -16.25
N GLY A 192 -17.18 -13.15 -15.46
CA GLY A 192 -16.29 -14.29 -15.64
C GLY A 192 -14.86 -14.08 -15.14
N ILE A 193 -14.59 -13.00 -14.39
CA ILE A 193 -13.27 -12.74 -13.80
C ILE A 193 -13.08 -13.66 -12.60
N GLU A 194 -12.05 -14.51 -12.64
CA GLU A 194 -11.70 -15.39 -11.53
C GLU A 194 -11.05 -14.60 -10.39
N MET A 195 -11.48 -14.89 -9.16
CA MET A 195 -11.06 -14.17 -7.97
C MET A 195 -10.38 -15.10 -6.99
N PHE A 196 -9.26 -14.64 -6.41
CA PHE A 196 -8.50 -15.30 -5.35
C PHE A 196 -8.51 -14.46 -4.08
N ARG A 197 -8.11 -15.10 -2.96
CA ARG A 197 -7.83 -14.39 -1.71
C ARG A 197 -6.33 -14.19 -1.56
N PHE A 198 -5.90 -12.95 -1.36
CA PHE A 198 -4.54 -12.62 -0.96
C PHE A 198 -4.50 -12.10 0.47
N LYS A 199 -3.34 -12.27 1.09
CA LYS A 199 -3.06 -11.83 2.46
C LYS A 199 -1.81 -10.98 2.46
N THR A 200 -1.84 -9.87 3.19
CA THR A 200 -0.64 -9.13 3.61
C THR A 200 -0.74 -8.85 5.11
N GLY A 201 0.18 -8.08 5.68
CA GLY A 201 0.15 -7.77 7.09
C GLY A 201 0.90 -6.48 7.41
N THR A 202 0.72 -6.01 8.61
CA THR A 202 1.42 -4.84 9.15
C THR A 202 1.83 -5.11 10.60
N PRO A 203 2.98 -4.58 11.08
CA PRO A 203 3.35 -4.66 12.49
C PRO A 203 2.57 -3.67 13.36
N ALA A 204 2.76 -3.77 14.66
CA ALA A 204 2.22 -2.81 15.60
C ALA A 204 2.80 -1.41 15.43
N ARG A 205 2.07 -0.41 15.92
CA ARG A 205 2.56 0.95 16.18
C ARG A 205 2.74 1.12 17.67
N ILE A 206 3.87 1.70 18.05
CA ILE A 206 4.27 1.89 19.44
C ILE A 206 4.42 3.39 19.70
N ALA A 207 4.04 3.81 20.91
CA ALA A 207 4.27 5.18 21.38
C ALA A 207 5.78 5.43 21.58
N GLY A 208 6.37 6.29 20.75
CA GLY A 208 7.83 6.52 20.72
C GLY A 208 8.44 7.00 22.03
N ASN A 209 7.67 7.72 22.86
CA ASN A 209 8.10 8.15 24.20
C ASN A 209 8.17 7.02 25.24
N THR A 210 7.82 5.80 24.87
CA THR A 210 7.91 4.61 25.73
C THR A 210 9.04 3.66 25.31
N ILE A 211 9.82 4.04 24.31
CA ILE A 211 10.93 3.26 23.75
C ILE A 211 12.25 3.69 24.41
N ASP A 212 13.06 2.72 24.81
CA ASP A 212 14.42 2.95 25.29
C ASP A 212 15.42 2.89 24.12
N TYR A 213 15.61 4.01 23.45
CA TYR A 213 16.52 4.13 22.31
C TYR A 213 18.00 3.88 22.65
N SER A 214 18.40 3.94 23.93
CA SER A 214 19.78 3.69 24.35
C SER A 214 20.24 2.25 24.11
N LYS A 215 19.30 1.33 23.91
CA LYS A 215 19.53 -0.10 23.58
C LYS A 215 19.50 -0.42 22.09
N MET A 216 19.41 0.60 21.24
CA MET A 216 19.26 0.45 19.80
C MET A 216 20.38 1.16 19.04
N GLU A 217 20.62 0.72 17.82
CA GLU A 217 21.56 1.38 16.92
C GLU A 217 20.85 2.44 16.10
N GLU A 218 21.30 3.70 16.25
CA GLU A 218 20.74 4.80 15.47
C GLU A 218 21.12 4.70 13.99
N GLN A 219 20.14 4.85 13.13
CA GLN A 219 20.28 4.77 11.67
C GLN A 219 20.02 6.15 11.07
N PHE A 220 21.11 6.85 10.73
CA PHE A 220 21.06 8.16 10.09
C PHE A 220 20.70 8.07 8.61
N GLY A 221 20.10 9.12 8.08
CA GLY A 221 20.00 9.35 6.64
C GLY A 221 21.36 9.71 6.04
N ASP A 222 21.41 9.81 4.71
CA ASP A 222 22.62 10.25 4.01
C ASP A 222 22.85 11.74 4.24
N GLU A 223 24.12 12.17 4.38
CA GLU A 223 24.48 13.58 4.56
C GLU A 223 23.99 14.44 3.39
N ARG A 224 24.09 13.92 2.17
CA ARG A 224 23.57 14.55 0.97
C ARG A 224 22.45 13.70 0.37
N VAL A 225 21.26 14.26 0.38
CA VAL A 225 20.07 13.61 -0.17
C VAL A 225 20.11 13.65 -1.70
N VAL A 226 19.81 12.51 -2.30
CA VAL A 226 19.54 12.38 -3.74
C VAL A 226 18.03 12.32 -3.92
N PRO A 227 17.41 13.20 -4.73
CA PRO A 227 15.97 13.16 -4.94
C PRO A 227 15.54 11.93 -5.74
N PHE A 228 14.31 11.50 -5.57
CA PHE A 228 13.71 10.46 -6.42
C PHE A 228 13.36 10.97 -7.81
N SER A 229 12.75 12.14 -7.88
CA SER A 229 12.33 12.72 -9.15
C SER A 229 13.49 13.38 -9.90
N PHE A 230 13.53 13.15 -11.21
CA PHE A 230 14.48 13.82 -12.11
C PHE A 230 14.17 15.31 -12.28
N SER A 231 12.94 15.74 -11.93
CA SER A 231 12.53 17.15 -11.99
C SER A 231 12.75 17.92 -10.69
N THR A 232 13.13 17.24 -9.59
CA THR A 232 13.42 17.86 -8.30
C THR A 232 14.86 18.38 -8.29
N ASN A 233 15.04 19.68 -7.92
CA ASN A 233 16.39 20.22 -7.73
C ASN A 233 17.02 19.58 -6.48
N PRO A 234 18.23 18.98 -6.57
CA PRO A 234 18.90 18.36 -5.42
C PRO A 234 19.10 19.27 -4.21
N GLU A 235 19.21 20.57 -4.40
CA GLU A 235 19.39 21.54 -3.29
C GLU A 235 18.08 21.74 -2.49
N ASP A 236 16.91 21.54 -3.10
CA ASP A 236 15.61 21.74 -2.44
C ASP A 236 15.24 20.60 -1.48
N VAL A 237 15.97 19.47 -1.53
CA VAL A 237 15.73 18.29 -0.68
C VAL A 237 16.73 18.13 0.47
N GLN A 238 17.56 19.15 0.73
CA GLN A 238 18.50 19.14 1.85
C GLN A 238 17.79 19.63 3.12
N ILE A 239 17.35 18.70 3.98
CA ILE A 239 16.59 18.97 5.22
C ILE A 239 17.31 18.40 6.43
N GLU A 240 16.96 18.86 7.63
CA GLU A 240 17.30 18.17 8.87
C GLU A 240 16.50 16.87 8.97
N GLN A 241 17.20 15.74 8.92
CA GLN A 241 16.58 14.42 8.82
C GLN A 241 16.31 13.81 10.22
N LYS A 242 15.27 12.98 10.29
CA LYS A 242 14.95 12.16 11.46
C LYS A 242 15.64 10.82 11.36
N SER A 243 16.09 10.29 12.50
CA SER A 243 16.69 8.95 12.57
C SER A 243 15.63 7.85 12.62
N CYS A 244 15.98 6.71 12.03
CA CYS A 244 15.39 5.42 12.35
C CYS A 244 16.29 4.67 13.34
N TRP A 245 15.83 3.56 13.89
CA TRP A 245 16.58 2.81 14.88
C TRP A 245 16.55 1.33 14.56
N LEU A 246 17.64 0.61 14.84
CA LEU A 246 17.76 -0.82 14.62
C LEU A 246 17.94 -1.53 15.93
N THR A 247 17.14 -2.56 16.15
CA THR A 247 17.28 -3.56 17.22
C THR A 247 17.04 -4.96 16.65
N TYR A 248 16.94 -5.96 17.50
CA TYR A 248 16.82 -7.36 17.08
C TYR A 248 15.86 -8.13 17.98
N THR A 249 15.16 -9.10 17.40
CA THR A 249 14.54 -10.17 18.19
C THR A 249 15.62 -11.00 18.90
N ASN A 250 15.25 -11.80 19.85
CA ASN A 250 16.12 -12.71 20.60
C ASN A 250 15.45 -14.07 20.79
N GLU A 251 16.14 -15.01 21.44
CA GLU A 251 15.63 -16.37 21.67
C GLU A 251 14.29 -16.34 22.42
N LYS A 252 14.17 -15.48 23.46
CA LYS A 252 12.91 -15.34 24.22
C LYS A 252 11.74 -14.89 23.31
N THR A 253 11.99 -13.95 22.39
CA THR A 253 11.00 -13.54 21.38
C THR A 253 10.55 -14.73 20.54
N HIS A 254 11.50 -15.54 20.10
CA HIS A 254 11.22 -16.71 19.25
C HIS A 254 10.48 -17.82 20.03
N GLU A 255 10.82 -18.02 21.32
CA GLU A 255 10.12 -18.98 22.21
C GLU A 255 8.64 -18.58 22.37
N ILE A 256 8.37 -17.30 22.65
CA ILE A 256 7.00 -16.76 22.78
C ILE A 256 6.22 -17.04 21.49
N ILE A 257 6.80 -16.73 20.32
CA ILE A 257 6.15 -16.97 19.04
C ILE A 257 5.90 -18.45 18.81
N ARG A 258 6.89 -19.32 19.02
CA ARG A 258 6.75 -20.79 18.81
C ARG A 258 5.69 -21.39 19.73
N ALA A 259 5.60 -20.93 20.97
CA ALA A 259 4.63 -21.42 21.96
C ALA A 259 3.17 -21.03 21.63
N ASN A 260 2.96 -20.08 20.71
CA ASN A 260 1.64 -19.55 20.37
C ASN A 260 1.30 -19.70 18.87
N LEU A 261 1.99 -20.57 18.13
CA LEU A 261 1.72 -20.77 16.70
C LEU A 261 0.31 -21.32 16.45
N ASP A 262 -0.22 -22.13 17.35
CA ASP A 262 -1.57 -22.65 17.31
C ASP A 262 -2.66 -21.57 17.45
N ARG A 263 -2.30 -20.43 18.05
CA ARG A 263 -3.15 -19.23 18.19
C ARG A 263 -2.99 -18.24 17.03
N SER A 264 -2.07 -18.50 16.10
CA SER A 264 -1.86 -17.64 14.93
C SER A 264 -2.88 -17.94 13.84
N PRO A 265 -3.65 -16.96 13.36
CA PRO A 265 -4.56 -17.12 12.22
C PRO A 265 -3.91 -17.72 10.97
N LEU A 266 -2.62 -17.48 10.80
CA LEU A 266 -1.83 -18.02 9.68
C LEU A 266 -1.63 -19.53 9.77
N TYR A 267 -1.51 -20.09 10.98
CA TYR A 267 -1.25 -21.52 11.23
C TYR A 267 -2.51 -22.29 11.64
N SER A 268 -3.52 -21.60 12.15
CA SER A 268 -4.82 -22.23 12.52
C SER A 268 -5.74 -22.46 11.31
N GLY A 269 -5.40 -21.96 10.12
CA GLY A 269 -6.22 -22.06 8.91
C GLY A 269 -7.33 -21.00 8.82
N MET A 270 -7.37 -20.02 9.71
CA MET A 270 -8.34 -18.92 9.64
C MET A 270 -8.05 -18.00 8.45
N ILE A 271 -6.76 -17.84 8.08
CA ILE A 271 -6.31 -17.11 6.90
C ILE A 271 -6.28 -18.09 5.72
N GLU A 272 -7.09 -17.82 4.71
CA GLU A 272 -7.18 -18.60 3.47
C GLU A 272 -6.26 -18.02 2.37
N GLY A 273 -6.00 -16.72 2.45
CA GLY A 273 -5.27 -15.97 1.44
C GLY A 273 -3.78 -16.31 1.35
N THR A 274 -3.27 -16.40 0.13
CA THR A 274 -1.83 -16.55 -0.13
C THR A 274 -1.10 -15.26 0.20
N GLY A 275 -0.01 -15.35 0.99
CA GLY A 275 0.85 -14.23 1.32
C GLY A 275 1.83 -13.88 0.19
N PRO A 276 2.11 -12.60 -0.08
CA PRO A 276 3.14 -12.21 -1.03
C PRO A 276 4.54 -12.60 -0.50
N ARG A 277 5.44 -12.95 -1.42
CA ARG A 277 6.80 -13.42 -1.09
C ARG A 277 7.61 -12.43 -0.24
N TYR A 278 7.34 -11.15 -0.37
CA TYR A 278 8.16 -10.07 0.22
C TYR A 278 7.61 -9.50 1.54
N CYS A 279 6.51 -10.05 2.07
CA CYS A 279 5.95 -9.62 3.34
C CYS A 279 5.72 -10.82 4.28
N PRO A 280 6.80 -11.54 4.69
CA PRO A 280 6.66 -12.61 5.67
C PRO A 280 6.31 -12.02 7.03
N SER A 281 5.40 -12.65 7.75
CA SER A 281 5.17 -12.35 9.16
C SER A 281 6.38 -12.75 10.01
N ILE A 282 6.45 -12.25 11.25
CA ILE A 282 7.53 -12.67 12.15
C ILE A 282 7.42 -14.16 12.49
N GLU A 283 6.19 -14.69 12.58
CA GLU A 283 5.95 -16.13 12.78
C GLU A 283 6.58 -16.94 11.63
N ASP A 284 6.36 -16.54 10.38
CA ASP A 284 6.97 -17.16 9.21
C ASP A 284 8.49 -17.15 9.25
N LYS A 285 9.09 -16.03 9.69
CA LYS A 285 10.55 -15.91 9.81
C LYS A 285 11.11 -16.88 10.87
N VAL A 286 10.46 -16.92 12.02
CA VAL A 286 10.89 -17.79 13.15
C VAL A 286 10.78 -19.28 12.80
N VAL A 287 9.76 -19.66 12.00
CA VAL A 287 9.58 -21.05 11.56
C VAL A 287 10.50 -21.40 10.41
N ARG A 288 10.54 -20.58 9.36
CA ARG A 288 11.33 -20.88 8.13
C ARG A 288 12.83 -20.73 8.29
N PHE A 289 13.26 -19.85 9.19
CA PHE A 289 14.67 -19.58 9.49
C PHE A 289 14.99 -19.92 10.94
N ALA A 290 14.60 -21.12 11.36
CA ALA A 290 14.77 -21.60 12.73
C ALA A 290 16.24 -21.69 13.19
N ASP A 291 17.20 -21.70 12.25
CA ASP A 291 18.64 -21.62 12.48
C ASP A 291 19.12 -20.23 12.87
N LYS A 292 18.30 -19.18 12.68
CA LYS A 292 18.61 -17.81 13.07
C LYS A 292 18.14 -17.54 14.50
N ASN A 293 19.06 -17.07 15.31
CA ASN A 293 18.80 -16.70 16.71
C ASN A 293 18.27 -15.27 16.87
N ARG A 294 18.23 -14.46 15.80
CA ARG A 294 17.68 -13.11 15.79
C ARG A 294 17.28 -12.65 14.39
N HIS A 295 16.31 -11.73 14.34
CA HIS A 295 15.88 -11.01 13.14
C HIS A 295 15.94 -9.51 13.39
N GLN A 296 16.26 -8.74 12.35
CA GLN A 296 16.29 -7.27 12.42
C GLN A 296 14.89 -6.71 12.68
N VAL A 297 14.84 -5.72 13.55
CA VAL A 297 13.66 -4.93 13.90
C VAL A 297 14.00 -3.46 13.71
N PHE A 298 13.29 -2.79 12.81
CA PHE A 298 13.47 -1.36 12.55
C PHE A 298 12.38 -0.55 13.25
N ILE A 299 12.78 0.49 13.94
CA ILE A 299 11.89 1.45 14.60
C ILE A 299 11.88 2.70 13.72
N GLU A 300 10.74 2.96 13.10
CA GLU A 300 10.62 3.96 12.03
C GLU A 300 9.53 4.98 12.37
N PRO A 301 9.82 6.29 12.40
CA PRO A 301 8.82 7.31 12.67
C PRO A 301 7.75 7.34 11.56
N GLU A 302 6.48 7.45 11.93
CA GLU A 302 5.38 7.54 10.96
C GLU A 302 5.17 8.96 10.40
N GLY A 303 5.83 9.95 10.96
CA GLY A 303 5.78 11.34 10.52
C GLY A 303 6.23 12.32 11.59
N LEU A 304 6.20 13.60 11.28
CA LEU A 304 6.51 14.69 12.21
C LEU A 304 5.30 15.10 13.07
N TYR A 305 4.11 14.73 12.63
CA TYR A 305 2.82 15.07 13.26
C TYR A 305 2.45 14.15 14.43
N THR A 306 3.16 13.04 14.62
CA THR A 306 2.82 11.99 15.58
C THR A 306 4.04 11.44 16.29
N ASN A 307 3.81 10.84 17.45
CA ASN A 307 4.81 10.08 18.20
C ASN A 307 4.72 8.56 17.96
N GLU A 308 3.93 8.13 16.98
CA GLU A 308 3.82 6.72 16.60
C GLU A 308 5.06 6.25 15.86
N MET A 309 5.58 5.09 16.29
CA MET A 309 6.70 4.41 15.64
C MET A 309 6.21 3.10 15.01
N TYR A 310 6.55 2.88 13.76
CA TYR A 310 6.32 1.64 13.03
C TYR A 310 7.42 0.63 13.34
N ILE A 311 7.04 -0.61 13.67
CA ILE A 311 7.99 -1.63 14.10
C ILE A 311 8.29 -2.59 12.94
N GLY A 312 9.13 -2.13 12.03
CA GLY A 312 9.49 -2.86 10.81
C GLY A 312 10.12 -4.22 11.10
N GLY A 313 9.65 -5.25 10.39
CA GLY A 313 10.14 -6.61 10.56
C GLY A 313 9.33 -7.49 11.53
N MET A 314 8.38 -6.91 12.28
CA MET A 314 7.55 -7.56 13.30
C MET A 314 6.07 -7.67 12.89
N SER A 315 5.78 -7.72 11.58
CA SER A 315 4.40 -7.98 11.10
C SER A 315 3.90 -9.31 11.65
N SER A 316 2.71 -9.31 12.24
CA SER A 316 2.14 -10.47 12.93
C SER A 316 0.62 -10.49 12.83
N SER A 317 0.04 -11.66 13.02
CA SER A 317 -1.40 -11.85 13.24
C SER A 317 -1.71 -12.53 14.58
N LEU A 318 -0.72 -12.70 15.45
CA LEU A 318 -0.90 -13.23 16.78
C LEU A 318 -1.90 -12.40 17.62
N PRO A 319 -2.57 -12.99 18.61
CA PRO A 319 -3.49 -12.27 19.48
C PRO A 319 -2.77 -11.20 20.31
N GLU A 320 -3.53 -10.24 20.82
CA GLU A 320 -3.05 -9.02 21.47
C GLU A 320 -2.15 -9.30 22.66
N ASP A 321 -2.50 -10.25 23.52
CA ASP A 321 -1.70 -10.66 24.69
C ASP A 321 -0.32 -11.21 24.27
N VAL A 322 -0.26 -11.97 23.19
CA VAL A 322 1.00 -12.50 22.66
C VAL A 322 1.81 -11.39 21.98
N GLN A 323 1.16 -10.44 21.34
CA GLN A 323 1.85 -9.28 20.79
C GLN A 323 2.52 -8.46 21.88
N GLU A 324 1.86 -8.18 23.00
CA GLU A 324 2.44 -7.48 24.16
C GLU A 324 3.69 -8.21 24.66
N GLU A 325 3.61 -9.53 24.93
CA GLU A 325 4.75 -10.32 25.40
C GLU A 325 5.91 -10.33 24.39
N MET A 326 5.59 -10.51 23.10
CA MET A 326 6.57 -10.57 22.03
C MET A 326 7.32 -9.25 21.87
N TYR A 327 6.62 -8.13 21.85
CA TYR A 327 7.25 -6.81 21.75
C TYR A 327 8.07 -6.49 23.01
N HIS A 328 7.58 -6.77 24.20
CA HIS A 328 8.31 -6.54 25.46
C HIS A 328 9.56 -7.41 25.63
N SER A 329 9.72 -8.48 24.84
CA SER A 329 10.94 -9.28 24.84
C SER A 329 12.06 -8.69 23.97
N VAL A 330 11.78 -7.69 23.12
CA VAL A 330 12.75 -7.05 22.22
C VAL A 330 13.51 -5.96 22.95
N PRO A 331 14.87 -5.91 22.87
CA PRO A 331 15.68 -4.87 23.52
C PRO A 331 15.24 -3.46 23.14
N GLY A 332 14.99 -2.63 24.16
CA GLY A 332 14.50 -1.26 24.03
C GLY A 332 12.97 -1.14 23.93
N LEU A 333 12.24 -2.24 23.84
CA LEU A 333 10.78 -2.26 23.83
C LEU A 333 10.16 -2.84 25.12
N GLU A 334 10.95 -3.09 26.16
CA GLU A 334 10.52 -3.79 27.39
C GLU A 334 9.33 -3.09 28.10
N HIS A 335 9.18 -1.80 27.89
CA HIS A 335 8.11 -0.97 28.47
C HIS A 335 7.28 -0.25 27.39
N ALA A 336 7.39 -0.70 26.16
CA ALA A 336 6.73 -0.09 25.03
C ALA A 336 5.19 -0.20 25.15
N LYS A 337 4.49 0.86 24.78
CA LYS A 337 3.01 0.86 24.73
C LYS A 337 2.54 0.75 23.29
N ILE A 338 1.82 -0.32 23.03
CA ILE A 338 1.20 -0.53 21.72
C ILE A 338 0.04 0.45 21.54
N VAL A 339 0.09 1.24 20.48
CA VAL A 339 -0.97 2.19 20.07
C VAL A 339 -1.94 1.54 19.10
N LYS A 340 -1.40 0.71 18.19
CA LYS A 340 -2.18 -0.06 17.21
C LYS A 340 -1.58 -1.46 17.12
N ASN A 341 -2.41 -2.48 17.25
CA ASN A 341 -1.97 -3.86 17.12
C ASN A 341 -1.51 -4.18 15.69
N ALA A 342 -0.59 -5.14 15.57
CA ALA A 342 -0.31 -5.81 14.32
C ALA A 342 -1.54 -6.61 13.87
N TYR A 343 -1.72 -6.73 12.55
CA TYR A 343 -2.78 -7.55 11.98
C TYR A 343 -2.39 -8.08 10.60
N ALA A 344 -2.99 -9.19 10.21
CA ALA A 344 -3.06 -9.60 8.81
C ALA A 344 -4.31 -9.00 8.17
N ILE A 345 -4.23 -8.69 6.87
CA ILE A 345 -5.39 -8.32 6.09
C ILE A 345 -5.53 -9.25 4.90
N GLU A 346 -6.71 -9.81 4.74
CA GLU A 346 -7.12 -10.55 3.54
C GLU A 346 -8.01 -9.69 2.67
N TYR A 347 -7.89 -9.87 1.36
CA TYR A 347 -8.67 -9.15 0.36
C TYR A 347 -8.78 -9.97 -0.93
N ASP A 348 -9.78 -9.65 -1.76
CA ASP A 348 -9.94 -10.27 -3.07
C ASP A 348 -8.96 -9.66 -4.08
N CYS A 349 -8.40 -10.51 -4.92
CA CYS A 349 -7.61 -10.17 -6.10
C CYS A 349 -8.06 -11.02 -7.30
N ILE A 350 -7.71 -10.59 -8.50
CA ILE A 350 -8.00 -11.32 -9.73
C ILE A 350 -6.89 -12.32 -10.06
N ASP A 351 -7.20 -13.28 -10.92
CA ASP A 351 -6.18 -14.05 -11.63
C ASP A 351 -5.47 -13.13 -12.67
N PRO A 352 -4.18 -12.80 -12.47
CA PRO A 352 -3.46 -11.94 -13.41
C PRO A 352 -3.30 -12.56 -14.81
N THR A 353 -3.51 -13.86 -14.97
CA THR A 353 -3.48 -14.51 -16.30
C THR A 353 -4.66 -14.11 -17.18
N ALA A 354 -5.74 -13.57 -16.60
CA ALA A 354 -6.86 -12.97 -17.33
C ALA A 354 -6.52 -11.62 -17.99
N LEU A 355 -5.33 -11.06 -17.70
CA LEU A 355 -4.91 -9.78 -18.22
C LEU A 355 -4.09 -9.91 -19.50
N ALA A 356 -4.31 -8.98 -20.43
CA ALA A 356 -3.40 -8.71 -21.53
C ALA A 356 -2.12 -8.00 -21.04
N LEU A 357 -1.11 -7.86 -21.89
CA LEU A 357 0.14 -7.13 -21.57
C LEU A 357 -0.11 -5.64 -21.23
N THR A 358 -1.23 -5.10 -21.67
CA THR A 358 -1.73 -3.75 -21.41
C THR A 358 -2.43 -3.61 -20.06
N LEU A 359 -2.51 -4.69 -19.26
CA LEU A 359 -3.29 -4.79 -18.02
C LEU A 359 -4.81 -4.64 -18.20
N GLY A 360 -5.31 -4.65 -19.45
CA GLY A 360 -6.72 -4.78 -19.77
C GLY A 360 -7.21 -6.21 -19.59
N ALA A 361 -8.46 -6.39 -19.19
CA ALA A 361 -9.12 -7.68 -19.22
C ALA A 361 -9.19 -8.20 -20.68
N LYS A 362 -8.82 -9.46 -20.91
CA LYS A 362 -8.83 -10.06 -22.26
C LYS A 362 -10.23 -10.12 -22.86
N ASP A 363 -11.22 -10.40 -22.01
CA ASP A 363 -12.59 -10.70 -22.43
C ASP A 363 -13.58 -9.54 -22.21
N VAL A 364 -13.12 -8.43 -21.58
CA VAL A 364 -13.97 -7.26 -21.30
C VAL A 364 -13.25 -5.98 -21.74
N PRO A 365 -13.34 -5.60 -23.02
CA PRO A 365 -12.77 -4.35 -23.53
C PRO A 365 -13.20 -3.12 -22.72
N GLY A 366 -12.24 -2.24 -22.43
CA GLY A 366 -12.46 -1.04 -21.60
C GLY A 366 -12.30 -1.28 -20.10
N LEU A 367 -12.09 -2.51 -19.63
CA LEU A 367 -11.81 -2.81 -18.22
C LEU A 367 -10.31 -3.03 -18.02
N PHE A 368 -9.72 -2.27 -17.09
CA PHE A 368 -8.29 -2.34 -16.72
C PHE A 368 -8.12 -2.56 -15.23
N PHE A 369 -7.00 -3.17 -14.86
CA PHE A 369 -6.70 -3.47 -13.47
C PHE A 369 -5.30 -2.97 -13.11
N ALA A 370 -5.15 -2.41 -11.91
CA ALA A 370 -3.85 -1.95 -11.44
C ALA A 370 -3.66 -2.18 -9.94
N GLY A 371 -2.40 -2.31 -9.54
CA GLY A 371 -2.02 -2.43 -8.15
C GLY A 371 -2.19 -3.81 -7.53
N GLN A 372 -2.54 -3.85 -6.25
CA GLN A 372 -2.62 -5.10 -5.49
C GLN A 372 -3.73 -6.03 -5.98
N LEU A 373 -4.74 -5.50 -6.62
CA LEU A 373 -5.80 -6.29 -7.25
C LEU A 373 -5.26 -7.28 -8.30
N ASN A 374 -4.11 -6.97 -8.94
CA ASN A 374 -3.41 -7.85 -9.90
C ASN A 374 -2.40 -8.80 -9.25
N GLY A 375 -2.37 -8.89 -7.91
CA GLY A 375 -1.37 -9.68 -7.21
C GLY A 375 -0.01 -8.97 -7.02
N SER A 376 0.16 -7.72 -7.48
CA SER A 376 1.34 -6.90 -7.16
C SER A 376 1.32 -6.48 -5.69
N SER A 377 2.49 -6.30 -5.08
CA SER A 377 2.61 -5.85 -3.70
C SER A 377 3.69 -4.79 -3.53
N GLY A 378 3.44 -3.82 -2.64
CA GLY A 378 4.31 -2.67 -2.37
C GLY A 378 3.87 -1.42 -3.15
N TYR A 379 3.95 -0.25 -2.51
CA TYR A 379 3.47 1.02 -3.06
C TYR A 379 4.08 1.36 -4.43
N GLU A 380 5.36 1.06 -4.59
CA GLU A 380 6.15 1.34 -5.80
C GLU A 380 5.74 0.43 -6.96
N ALA A 381 5.60 -0.87 -6.69
CA ALA A 381 5.21 -1.85 -7.70
C ALA A 381 3.78 -1.63 -8.18
N VAL A 382 2.86 -1.29 -7.27
CA VAL A 382 1.46 -1.01 -7.64
C VAL A 382 1.34 0.27 -8.46
N SER A 383 2.15 1.28 -8.19
CA SER A 383 2.20 2.52 -8.98
C SER A 383 2.78 2.30 -10.37
N TYR A 384 3.84 1.49 -10.49
CA TYR A 384 4.48 1.17 -11.76
C TYR A 384 3.60 0.35 -12.71
N THR A 385 2.87 -0.65 -12.21
CA THR A 385 1.93 -1.45 -13.04
C THR A 385 0.89 -0.58 -13.74
N HIS A 386 0.66 0.61 -13.20
CA HIS A 386 -0.33 1.56 -13.66
C HIS A 386 0.04 2.26 -14.95
N LEU A 387 1.33 2.57 -15.16
CA LEU A 387 1.78 3.27 -16.37
C LEU A 387 1.62 2.45 -17.65
N ARG A 388 1.69 1.12 -17.59
CA ARG A 388 1.41 0.28 -18.75
C ARG A 388 -0.06 0.35 -19.19
N ALA A 389 -0.99 0.59 -18.28
CA ALA A 389 -2.38 0.85 -18.63
C ALA A 389 -2.54 2.17 -19.43
N HIS A 390 -1.63 3.14 -19.24
CA HIS A 390 -1.66 4.42 -19.95
C HIS A 390 -1.36 4.34 -21.44
N GLU A 391 -0.39 3.54 -21.84
CA GLU A 391 -0.06 3.41 -23.27
C GLU A 391 -1.28 2.96 -24.07
N THR A 392 -2.23 2.31 -23.39
CA THR A 392 -3.48 1.84 -24.01
C THR A 392 -4.59 2.89 -23.90
N LEU A 393 -4.65 3.65 -22.80
CA LEU A 393 -5.64 4.73 -22.63
C LEU A 393 -5.40 5.88 -23.62
N ALA A 394 -4.18 6.11 -24.06
CA ALA A 394 -3.86 7.10 -25.09
C ALA A 394 -4.48 6.76 -26.47
N ASN A 395 -4.97 5.54 -26.66
CA ASN A 395 -5.61 5.07 -27.91
C ASN A 395 -7.15 5.00 -27.79
N LEU A 396 -7.73 5.46 -26.68
CA LEU A 396 -9.18 5.59 -26.50
C LEU A 396 -9.67 6.95 -27.00
#